data_a4750e395ef05cf7b6af74bec52b7947
#
_entry.id   a4750e395ef05cf7b6af74bec52b7947
#
_cell.length_a   1.000
_cell.length_b   1.000
_cell.length_c   1.000
_cell.angle_alpha   90.00
_cell.angle_beta   90.00
_cell.angle_gamma   90.00
#
_symmetry.space_group_name_H-M   'P 1'
#
loop_
_entity.id
_entity.type
_entity.pdbx_description
1 polymer ?
#
loop_
_entity_poly.entity_id
_entity_poly.type
_entity_poly.pdbx_seq_one_letter_code
_entity_poly.pdbx_strand_id
1 'polypeptide(L)'
;ISGRKANRLIAEGDSINPVDIEQKIGAIILARMSSSRMYGKALMKIGDKESIKRVIDRVKRMKKIGAIILATSTDVSDDVLGNIAESEGIELYRGSLNNVAERFLKAALKHDLNHFVRVTGDCILCDNIMADRAIESHIKNANDITFIRNMPFGTNKEVISLSAIKLIYNNATIPENTEYLEYY
;
A
#
# COMPACT_ATOMS: atom_id res chain seq x y z
N ILE A 1 18.76 -6.76 -9.71
CA ILE A 1 19.54 -6.38 -8.50
C ILE A 1 20.40 -5.12 -8.77
N SER A 2 20.69 -4.84 -10.04
CA SER A 2 21.51 -3.70 -10.43
C SER A 2 21.01 -2.36 -9.86
N GLY A 3 21.91 -1.58 -9.26
CA GLY A 3 21.63 -0.25 -8.71
C GLY A 3 21.11 -0.23 -7.26
N ARG A 4 20.94 -1.39 -6.61
CA ARG A 4 20.56 -1.44 -5.20
C ARG A 4 21.76 -1.57 -4.27
N LYS A 5 21.63 -0.98 -3.08
CA LYS A 5 22.66 -1.06 -2.05
C LYS A 5 22.55 -2.40 -1.30
N ALA A 6 23.68 -2.96 -0.94
CA ALA A 6 23.76 -4.10 -0.05
C ALA A 6 23.64 -3.66 1.41
N ASN A 7 22.90 -4.41 2.23
CA ASN A 7 22.75 -4.18 3.68
C ASN A 7 23.89 -4.82 4.49
N ARG A 8 24.69 -5.70 3.87
CA ARG A 8 25.89 -6.32 4.45
C ARG A 8 26.99 -6.48 3.42
N LEU A 9 28.19 -6.78 3.87
CA LEU A 9 29.27 -7.19 2.97
C LEU A 9 28.90 -8.54 2.35
N ILE A 10 28.98 -8.61 1.02
CA ILE A 10 28.71 -9.83 0.23
C ILE A 10 30.06 -10.26 -0.36
N ALA A 11 30.55 -11.45 0.02
CA ALA A 11 31.78 -12.00 -0.52
C ALA A 11 31.55 -12.68 -1.87
N GLU A 12 32.62 -12.89 -2.63
CA GLU A 12 32.56 -13.67 -3.86
C GLU A 12 32.12 -15.10 -3.56
N GLY A 13 31.08 -15.57 -4.28
CA GLY A 13 30.47 -16.90 -4.06
C GLY A 13 29.33 -16.93 -3.05
N ASP A 14 29.05 -15.83 -2.35
CA ASP A 14 27.90 -15.75 -1.45
C ASP A 14 26.58 -15.79 -2.24
N SER A 15 25.59 -16.51 -1.70
CA SER A 15 24.20 -16.40 -2.15
C SER A 15 23.62 -15.09 -1.67
N ILE A 16 23.01 -14.31 -2.57
CA ILE A 16 22.35 -13.03 -2.25
C ILE A 16 20.88 -13.31 -1.91
N ASN A 17 20.50 -13.02 -0.67
CA ASN A 17 19.11 -13.11 -0.22
C ASN A 17 18.41 -11.74 -0.26
N PRO A 18 17.08 -11.67 -0.31
CA PRO A 18 16.33 -10.39 -0.28
C PRO A 18 16.70 -9.49 0.90
N VAL A 19 16.99 -10.08 2.07
CA VAL A 19 17.42 -9.34 3.28
C VAL A 19 18.79 -8.68 3.15
N ASP A 20 19.61 -9.14 2.24
CA ASP A 20 20.97 -8.62 2.01
C ASP A 20 20.97 -7.34 1.16
N ILE A 21 19.82 -6.96 0.61
CA ILE A 21 19.66 -5.84 -0.31
C ILE A 21 18.67 -4.84 0.27
N GLU A 22 18.99 -3.55 0.13
CA GLU A 22 18.08 -2.48 0.53
C GLU A 22 16.72 -2.65 -0.16
N GLN A 23 15.65 -2.76 0.65
CA GLN A 23 14.28 -2.89 0.19
C GLN A 23 13.57 -1.54 0.33
N LYS A 24 13.02 -1.04 -0.77
CA LYS A 24 12.16 0.15 -0.74
C LYS A 24 10.73 -0.27 -0.44
N ILE A 25 10.28 0.08 0.74
CA ILE A 25 8.96 -0.28 1.26
C ILE A 25 8.12 0.98 1.41
N GLY A 26 6.89 0.96 0.94
CA GLY A 26 5.94 2.05 1.10
C GLY A 26 4.61 1.58 1.67
N ALA A 27 3.72 2.53 1.96
CA ALA A 27 2.31 2.26 2.18
C ALA A 27 1.50 2.88 1.04
N ILE A 28 0.58 2.12 0.44
CA ILE A 28 -0.33 2.61 -0.59
C ILE A 28 -1.73 2.63 -0.02
N ILE A 29 -2.28 3.83 0.16
CA ILE A 29 -3.63 4.07 0.66
C ILE A 29 -4.56 4.20 -0.53
N LEU A 30 -5.50 3.27 -0.69
CA LEU A 30 -6.54 3.36 -1.72
C LEU A 30 -7.73 4.15 -1.20
N ALA A 31 -8.10 5.21 -1.89
CA ALA A 31 -9.33 5.94 -1.65
C ALA A 31 -9.95 6.42 -2.96
N ARG A 32 -11.27 6.51 -2.99
CA ARG A 32 -12.04 7.15 -4.06
C ARG A 32 -13.34 7.73 -3.50
N MET A 33 -13.87 8.76 -4.14
CA MET A 33 -15.14 9.38 -3.76
C MET A 33 -16.32 8.49 -4.13
N SER A 34 -16.23 7.81 -5.27
CA SER A 34 -17.28 6.94 -5.84
C SER A 34 -17.37 5.59 -5.13
N SER A 35 -17.73 5.58 -3.84
CA SER A 35 -18.02 4.33 -3.12
C SER A 35 -19.47 3.92 -3.35
N SER A 36 -19.72 2.69 -3.82
CA SER A 36 -21.07 2.17 -4.08
C SER A 36 -21.96 2.12 -2.82
N ARG A 37 -21.37 1.88 -1.66
CA ARG A 37 -22.08 1.80 -0.36
C ARG A 37 -22.29 3.17 0.29
N MET A 38 -21.35 4.09 0.13
CA MET A 38 -21.37 5.40 0.75
C MET A 38 -20.49 6.38 -0.01
N TYR A 39 -21.11 7.22 -0.85
CA TYR A 39 -20.39 8.26 -1.60
C TYR A 39 -19.67 9.23 -0.65
N GLY A 40 -18.43 9.58 -0.97
CA GLY A 40 -17.68 10.57 -0.19
C GLY A 40 -17.22 10.10 1.18
N LYS A 41 -17.29 8.80 1.51
CA LYS A 41 -16.92 8.29 2.85
C LYS A 41 -15.52 8.72 3.31
N ALA A 42 -14.58 8.92 2.38
CA ALA A 42 -13.23 9.37 2.69
C ALA A 42 -13.18 10.76 3.34
N LEU A 43 -14.16 11.61 3.04
CA LEU A 43 -14.26 12.98 3.56
C LEU A 43 -15.18 13.08 4.79
N MET A 44 -15.87 12.02 5.15
CA MET A 44 -16.74 12.05 6.34
C MET A 44 -15.89 12.30 7.59
N LYS A 45 -16.34 13.24 8.39
CA LYS A 45 -15.66 13.57 9.65
C LYS A 45 -15.94 12.51 10.71
N ILE A 46 -14.88 12.11 11.40
CA ILE A 46 -14.94 11.30 12.62
C ILE A 46 -14.35 12.18 13.72
N GLY A 47 -15.24 12.79 14.52
CA GLY A 47 -14.88 13.90 15.38
C GLY A 47 -14.60 15.16 14.55
N ASP A 48 -13.43 15.73 14.71
CA ASP A 48 -12.98 16.98 14.08
C ASP A 48 -12.27 16.80 12.73
N LYS A 49 -11.90 15.56 12.37
CA LYS A 49 -11.01 15.25 11.23
C LYS A 49 -11.64 14.29 10.22
N GLU A 50 -11.40 14.48 8.93
CA GLU A 50 -11.84 13.58 7.86
C GLU A 50 -11.28 12.16 8.05
N SER A 51 -12.08 11.15 7.69
CA SER A 51 -11.70 9.74 7.89
C SER A 51 -10.39 9.38 7.20
N ILE A 52 -10.18 9.85 5.98
CA ILE A 52 -8.93 9.61 5.23
C ILE A 52 -7.70 10.21 5.91
N LYS A 53 -7.80 11.39 6.51
CA LYS A 53 -6.70 12.01 7.25
C LYS A 53 -6.37 11.22 8.52
N ARG A 54 -7.38 10.59 9.17
CA ARG A 54 -7.12 9.69 10.29
C ARG A 54 -6.36 8.43 9.87
N VAL A 55 -6.67 7.89 8.68
CA VAL A 55 -5.90 6.79 8.09
C VAL A 55 -4.45 7.22 7.83
N ILE A 56 -4.26 8.39 7.21
CA ILE A 56 -2.92 8.94 6.94
C ILE A 56 -2.12 9.11 8.23
N ASP A 57 -2.72 9.65 9.30
CA ASP A 57 -2.06 9.79 10.59
C ASP A 57 -1.58 8.46 11.16
N ARG A 58 -2.37 7.40 10.99
CA ARG A 58 -1.99 6.05 11.43
C ARG A 58 -0.83 5.50 10.61
N VAL A 59 -0.89 5.67 9.30
CA VAL A 59 0.17 5.21 8.39
C VAL A 59 1.47 5.97 8.62
N LYS A 60 1.43 7.28 8.88
CA LYS A 60 2.59 8.09 9.24
C LYS A 60 3.34 7.60 10.50
N ARG A 61 2.70 6.79 11.34
CA ARG A 61 3.33 6.19 12.54
C ARG A 61 4.06 4.88 12.26
N MET A 62 3.94 4.32 11.06
CA MET A 62 4.72 3.15 10.66
C MET A 62 6.19 3.55 10.50
N LYS A 63 7.09 2.77 11.08
CA LYS A 63 8.53 3.09 11.13
C LYS A 63 9.34 2.41 10.02
N LYS A 64 8.74 1.43 9.34
CA LYS A 64 9.45 0.59 8.36
C LYS A 64 9.09 0.92 6.91
N ILE A 65 8.41 2.03 6.69
CA ILE A 65 8.08 2.53 5.35
C ILE A 65 8.86 3.81 5.04
N GLY A 66 9.30 3.97 3.80
CA GLY A 66 9.99 5.17 3.32
C GLY A 66 9.10 6.12 2.51
N ALA A 67 7.92 5.68 2.12
CA ALA A 67 6.98 6.50 1.34
C ALA A 67 5.52 6.18 1.70
N ILE A 68 4.66 7.19 1.60
CA ILE A 68 3.20 7.06 1.75
C ILE A 68 2.58 7.62 0.49
N ILE A 69 1.80 6.80 -0.21
CA ILE A 69 1.17 7.16 -1.47
C ILE A 69 -0.36 7.07 -1.31
N LEU A 70 -1.07 8.14 -1.56
CA LEU A 70 -2.52 8.13 -1.74
C LEU A 70 -2.82 7.78 -3.19
N ALA A 71 -3.38 6.60 -3.42
CA ALA A 71 -3.71 6.11 -4.75
C ALA A 71 -5.22 6.25 -5.00
N THR A 72 -5.58 7.14 -5.92
CA THR A 72 -6.96 7.43 -6.29
C THR A 72 -7.20 7.28 -7.79
N SER A 73 -8.41 7.57 -8.26
CA SER A 73 -8.70 7.50 -9.69
C SER A 73 -8.41 8.81 -10.43
N THR A 74 -8.50 8.75 -11.76
CA THR A 74 -8.42 9.95 -12.62
C THR A 74 -9.77 10.69 -12.73
N ASP A 75 -10.83 10.20 -12.09
CA ASP A 75 -12.13 10.87 -12.07
C ASP A 75 -12.05 12.23 -11.36
N VAL A 76 -12.72 13.24 -11.90
CA VAL A 76 -12.74 14.61 -11.37
C VAL A 76 -13.26 14.66 -9.92
N SER A 77 -14.20 13.78 -9.55
CA SER A 77 -14.69 13.69 -8.17
C SER A 77 -13.59 13.38 -7.16
N ASP A 78 -12.48 12.76 -7.60
CA ASP A 78 -11.34 12.40 -6.75
C ASP A 78 -10.29 13.53 -6.64
N ASP A 79 -10.47 14.69 -7.28
CA ASP A 79 -9.51 15.82 -7.21
C ASP A 79 -9.30 16.29 -5.77
N VAL A 80 -10.35 16.26 -4.97
CA VAL A 80 -10.28 16.58 -3.53
C VAL A 80 -9.32 15.69 -2.76
N LEU A 81 -9.14 14.44 -3.15
CA LEU A 81 -8.17 13.52 -2.54
C LEU A 81 -6.74 13.91 -2.91
N GLY A 82 -6.53 14.49 -4.09
CA GLY A 82 -5.26 15.09 -4.49
C GLY A 82 -4.87 16.26 -3.57
N ASN A 83 -5.81 17.19 -3.31
CA ASN A 83 -5.60 18.30 -2.39
C ASN A 83 -5.28 17.84 -0.96
N ILE A 84 -5.90 16.71 -0.53
CA ILE A 84 -5.58 16.09 0.76
C ILE A 84 -4.15 15.55 0.76
N ALA A 85 -3.73 14.82 -0.27
CA ALA A 85 -2.38 14.29 -0.35
C ALA A 85 -1.34 15.41 -0.25
N GLU A 86 -1.54 16.51 -0.97
CA GLU A 86 -0.70 17.70 -0.93
C GLU A 86 -0.67 18.32 0.48
N SER A 87 -1.84 18.57 1.08
CA SER A 87 -1.95 19.17 2.42
C SER A 87 -1.34 18.31 3.52
N GLU A 88 -1.34 16.99 3.35
CA GLU A 88 -0.76 16.04 4.29
C GLU A 88 0.73 15.73 3.99
N GLY A 89 1.31 16.30 2.92
CA GLY A 89 2.71 16.09 2.55
C GLY A 89 3.03 14.64 2.20
N ILE A 90 2.11 13.95 1.51
CA ILE A 90 2.29 12.58 1.03
C ILE A 90 2.20 12.53 -0.49
N GLU A 91 2.71 11.45 -1.08
CA GLU A 91 2.68 11.25 -2.52
C GLU A 91 1.27 10.96 -3.06
N LEU A 92 1.02 11.38 -4.29
CA LEU A 92 -0.22 11.12 -5.00
C LEU A 92 0.01 10.24 -6.23
N TYR A 93 -0.81 9.22 -6.39
CA TYR A 93 -0.94 8.49 -7.63
C TYR A 93 -2.40 8.50 -8.11
N ARG A 94 -2.63 8.79 -9.39
CA ARG A 94 -3.96 8.73 -10.03
C ARG A 94 -3.94 7.71 -11.17
N GLY A 95 -4.89 6.78 -11.15
CA GLY A 95 -4.95 5.68 -12.12
C GLY A 95 -6.37 5.22 -12.43
N SER A 96 -6.52 3.97 -12.87
CA SER A 96 -7.82 3.42 -13.25
C SER A 96 -8.85 3.50 -12.12
N LEU A 97 -10.08 3.90 -12.45
CA LEU A 97 -11.19 3.90 -11.50
C LEU A 97 -11.56 2.48 -11.05
N ASN A 98 -11.57 1.53 -11.98
CA ASN A 98 -12.12 0.19 -11.76
C ASN A 98 -11.05 -0.86 -11.47
N ASN A 99 -9.84 -0.72 -12.00
CA ASN A 99 -8.78 -1.69 -11.82
C ASN A 99 -7.90 -1.34 -10.61
N VAL A 100 -8.17 -1.98 -9.47
CA VAL A 100 -7.45 -1.76 -8.21
C VAL A 100 -6.03 -2.31 -8.28
N ALA A 101 -5.83 -3.48 -8.89
CA ALA A 101 -4.49 -4.07 -9.05
C ALA A 101 -3.59 -3.17 -9.91
N GLU A 102 -4.13 -2.56 -10.97
CA GLU A 102 -3.41 -1.58 -11.77
C GLU A 102 -2.95 -0.39 -10.94
N ARG A 103 -3.82 0.17 -10.10
CA ARG A 103 -3.45 1.33 -9.26
C ARG A 103 -2.33 0.99 -8.29
N PHE A 104 -2.38 -0.17 -7.63
CA PHE A 104 -1.29 -0.63 -6.77
C PHE A 104 0.01 -0.80 -7.55
N LEU A 105 -0.05 -1.55 -8.64
CA LEU A 105 1.13 -1.84 -9.45
C LEU A 105 1.79 -0.57 -9.96
N LYS A 106 1.02 0.32 -10.61
CA LYS A 106 1.58 1.53 -11.20
C LYS A 106 2.04 2.55 -10.14
N ALA A 107 1.35 2.64 -8.99
CA ALA A 107 1.82 3.43 -7.87
C ALA A 107 3.15 2.90 -7.32
N ALA A 108 3.28 1.58 -7.11
CA ALA A 108 4.51 0.96 -6.65
C ALA A 108 5.67 1.17 -7.63
N LEU A 109 5.43 1.02 -8.95
CA LEU A 109 6.43 1.24 -9.98
C LEU A 109 6.88 2.71 -10.05
N LYS A 110 5.95 3.67 -10.00
CA LYS A 110 6.26 5.11 -10.04
C LYS A 110 7.17 5.53 -8.89
N HIS A 111 7.01 4.95 -7.72
CA HIS A 111 7.79 5.27 -6.51
C HIS A 111 8.91 4.26 -6.22
N ASP A 112 9.22 3.39 -7.19
CA ASP A 112 10.31 2.39 -7.11
C ASP A 112 10.24 1.50 -5.86
N LEU A 113 9.01 1.11 -5.46
CA LEU A 113 8.79 0.24 -4.31
C LEU A 113 9.03 -1.23 -4.67
N ASN A 114 9.67 -1.98 -3.77
CA ASN A 114 9.77 -3.43 -3.85
C ASN A 114 8.61 -4.14 -3.17
N HIS A 115 8.15 -3.55 -2.07
CA HIS A 115 7.05 -4.03 -1.25
C HIS A 115 6.19 -2.87 -0.81
N PHE A 116 4.93 -3.13 -0.54
CA PHE A 116 4.06 -2.11 0.03
C PHE A 116 3.04 -2.70 1.01
N VAL A 117 2.67 -1.88 1.99
CA VAL A 117 1.52 -2.14 2.85
C VAL A 117 0.27 -1.68 2.13
N ARG A 118 -0.68 -2.59 1.90
CA ARG A 118 -2.01 -2.24 1.37
C ARG A 118 -2.86 -1.64 2.48
N VAL A 119 -3.36 -0.43 2.25
CA VAL A 119 -4.24 0.28 3.18
C VAL A 119 -5.49 0.75 2.44
N THR A 120 -6.66 0.50 2.98
CA THR A 120 -7.91 1.07 2.45
C THR A 120 -8.24 2.38 3.16
N GLY A 121 -8.78 3.36 2.43
CA GLY A 121 -9.02 4.72 2.91
C GLY A 121 -10.07 4.87 4.02
N ASP A 122 -10.71 3.76 4.41
CA ASP A 122 -11.66 3.67 5.53
C ASP A 122 -11.10 2.94 6.76
N CYS A 123 -9.83 2.53 6.73
CA CYS A 123 -9.17 1.77 7.78
C CYS A 123 -8.63 2.66 8.90
N ILE A 124 -9.50 3.43 9.55
CA ILE A 124 -9.15 4.39 10.60
C ILE A 124 -8.50 3.76 11.84
N LEU A 125 -8.67 2.46 12.04
CA LEU A 125 -8.11 1.68 13.15
C LEU A 125 -6.85 0.89 12.72
N CYS A 126 -6.23 1.24 11.59
CA CYS A 126 -4.99 0.61 11.15
C CYS A 126 -3.95 0.56 12.26
N ASP A 127 -3.47 -0.66 12.58
CA ASP A 127 -2.44 -0.85 13.60
C ASP A 127 -1.06 -0.74 12.98
N ASN A 128 -0.36 0.35 13.29
CA ASN A 128 0.97 0.62 12.76
C ASN A 128 2.05 -0.29 13.34
N ILE A 129 1.92 -0.77 14.58
CA ILE A 129 2.91 -1.65 15.23
C ILE A 129 2.84 -3.04 14.56
N MET A 130 1.63 -3.55 14.38
CA MET A 130 1.44 -4.84 13.70
C MET A 130 1.82 -4.77 12.23
N ALA A 131 1.59 -3.64 11.55
CA ALA A 131 2.06 -3.43 10.19
C ALA A 131 3.60 -3.49 10.11
N ASP A 132 4.32 -2.82 11.02
CA ASP A 132 5.79 -2.89 11.09
C ASP A 132 6.29 -4.32 11.33
N ARG A 133 5.64 -5.09 12.21
CA ARG A 133 5.97 -6.52 12.44
C ARG A 133 5.69 -7.38 11.20
N ALA A 134 4.59 -7.12 10.49
CA ALA A 134 4.28 -7.83 9.26
C ALA A 134 5.33 -7.56 8.19
N ILE A 135 5.81 -6.31 8.06
CA ILE A 135 6.90 -5.96 7.14
C ILE A 135 8.17 -6.74 7.49
N GLU A 136 8.56 -6.79 8.77
CA GLU A 136 9.73 -7.57 9.21
C GLU A 136 9.62 -9.05 8.83
N SER A 137 8.48 -9.67 9.14
CA SER A 137 8.23 -11.06 8.80
C SER A 137 8.22 -11.29 7.30
N HIS A 138 7.61 -10.37 6.53
CA HIS A 138 7.52 -10.41 5.08
C HIS A 138 8.91 -10.44 4.42
N ILE A 139 9.77 -9.50 4.81
CA ILE A 139 11.14 -9.41 4.25
C ILE A 139 12.00 -10.59 4.70
N LYS A 140 11.96 -10.94 6.00
CA LYS A 140 12.75 -12.04 6.56
C LYS A 140 12.49 -13.37 5.88
N ASN A 141 11.22 -13.65 5.54
CA ASN A 141 10.82 -14.91 4.94
C ASN A 141 10.70 -14.85 3.41
N ALA A 142 11.06 -13.71 2.80
CA ALA A 142 10.93 -13.47 1.36
C ALA A 142 9.53 -13.82 0.81
N ASN A 143 8.48 -13.45 1.56
CA ASN A 143 7.11 -13.76 1.19
C ASN A 143 6.64 -12.89 0.01
N ASP A 144 5.74 -13.44 -0.79
CA ASP A 144 5.04 -12.67 -1.82
C ASP A 144 3.90 -11.83 -1.23
N ILE A 145 3.13 -12.43 -0.31
CA ILE A 145 2.07 -11.72 0.44
C ILE A 145 2.13 -12.16 1.90
N THR A 146 1.98 -11.21 2.82
CA THR A 146 1.89 -11.47 4.26
C THR A 146 0.60 -10.88 4.80
N PHE A 147 -0.24 -11.72 5.40
CA PHE A 147 -1.50 -11.32 6.06
C PHE A 147 -1.33 -11.33 7.57
N ILE A 148 -1.88 -10.31 8.23
CA ILE A 148 -2.02 -10.31 9.69
C ILE A 148 -3.36 -10.96 10.03
N ARG A 149 -3.34 -12.06 10.78
CA ARG A 149 -4.55 -12.79 11.21
C ARG A 149 -4.83 -12.56 12.71
N ASN A 150 -6.01 -12.94 13.15
CA ASN A 150 -6.44 -12.87 14.56
C ASN A 150 -6.42 -11.43 15.13
N MET A 151 -6.68 -10.44 14.30
CA MET A 151 -6.83 -9.05 14.68
C MET A 151 -8.30 -8.64 14.61
N PRO A 152 -8.74 -7.63 15.38
CA PRO A 152 -10.06 -7.06 15.22
C PRO A 152 -10.32 -6.62 13.78
N PHE A 153 -11.56 -6.78 13.31
CA PHE A 153 -11.93 -6.40 11.95
C PHE A 153 -11.58 -4.93 11.66
N GLY A 154 -11.00 -4.67 10.49
CA GLY A 154 -10.59 -3.32 10.07
C GLY A 154 -9.24 -2.83 10.61
N THR A 155 -8.53 -3.61 11.44
CA THR A 155 -7.19 -3.23 11.95
C THR A 155 -6.05 -3.89 11.18
N ASN A 156 -6.30 -5.07 10.60
CA ASN A 156 -5.31 -5.86 9.87
C ASN A 156 -4.90 -5.20 8.54
N LYS A 157 -3.68 -5.51 8.11
CA LYS A 157 -3.10 -5.07 6.84
C LYS A 157 -2.39 -6.22 6.15
N GLU A 158 -2.21 -6.05 4.84
CA GLU A 158 -1.40 -6.95 4.03
C GLU A 158 -0.12 -6.25 3.60
N VAL A 159 0.98 -7.01 3.56
CA VAL A 159 2.22 -6.61 2.93
C VAL A 159 2.38 -7.40 1.64
N ILE A 160 2.61 -6.72 0.53
CA ILE A 160 2.58 -7.30 -0.81
C ILE A 160 3.88 -6.95 -1.53
N SER A 161 4.52 -7.95 -2.16
CA SER A 161 5.69 -7.73 -3.01
C SER A 161 5.29 -7.15 -4.38
N LEU A 162 6.21 -6.43 -5.02
CA LEU A 162 6.01 -5.95 -6.39
C LEU A 162 5.83 -7.11 -7.38
N SER A 163 6.47 -8.26 -7.14
CA SER A 163 6.30 -9.48 -7.94
C SER A 163 4.88 -10.02 -7.85
N ALA A 164 4.33 -10.11 -6.63
CA ALA A 164 2.99 -10.60 -6.41
C ALA A 164 1.92 -9.71 -7.09
N ILE A 165 2.00 -8.39 -6.92
CA ILE A 165 1.01 -7.50 -7.56
C ILE A 165 1.13 -7.51 -9.09
N LYS A 166 2.32 -7.70 -9.65
CA LYS A 166 2.50 -7.91 -11.10
C LYS A 166 1.80 -9.20 -11.57
N LEU A 167 1.98 -10.28 -10.81
CA LEU A 167 1.35 -11.56 -11.12
C LEU A 167 -0.18 -11.45 -11.07
N ILE A 168 -0.72 -10.84 -10.02
CA ILE A 168 -2.17 -10.60 -9.87
C ILE A 168 -2.69 -9.76 -11.05
N TYR A 169 -2.04 -8.65 -11.37
CA TYR A 169 -2.46 -7.77 -12.47
C TYR A 169 -2.48 -8.49 -13.82
N ASN A 170 -1.46 -9.32 -14.11
CA ASN A 170 -1.34 -10.02 -15.38
C ASN A 170 -2.31 -11.21 -15.52
N ASN A 171 -2.78 -11.79 -14.41
CA ASN A 171 -3.67 -12.96 -14.42
C ASN A 171 -5.12 -12.64 -14.04
N ALA A 172 -5.43 -11.40 -13.62
CA ALA A 172 -6.80 -11.00 -13.31
C ALA A 172 -7.67 -11.01 -14.58
N THR A 173 -8.58 -11.98 -14.64
CA THR A 173 -9.52 -12.13 -15.78
C THR A 173 -10.63 -11.07 -15.75
N ILE A 174 -10.93 -10.54 -14.57
CA ILE A 174 -11.96 -9.51 -14.33
C ILE A 174 -11.30 -8.36 -13.54
N PRO A 175 -10.81 -7.31 -14.21
CA PRO A 175 -10.10 -6.19 -13.54
C PRO A 175 -10.89 -5.51 -12.42
N GLU A 176 -12.23 -5.47 -12.54
CA GLU A 176 -13.13 -4.85 -11.57
C GLU A 176 -13.18 -5.61 -10.22
N ASN A 177 -12.82 -6.90 -10.22
CA ASN A 177 -12.82 -7.73 -9.01
C ASN A 177 -11.51 -7.70 -8.23
N THR A 178 -10.50 -6.96 -8.70
CA THR A 178 -9.18 -6.90 -8.05
C THR A 178 -9.16 -6.12 -6.73
N GLU A 179 -10.33 -5.74 -6.19
CA GLU A 179 -10.44 -5.15 -4.84
C GLU A 179 -10.02 -6.15 -3.75
N TYR A 180 -10.22 -7.45 -3.97
CA TYR A 180 -9.87 -8.53 -3.05
C TYR A 180 -8.68 -9.32 -3.61
N LEU A 181 -7.47 -8.82 -3.39
CA LEU A 181 -6.23 -9.39 -3.94
C LEU A 181 -5.93 -10.81 -3.45
N GLU A 182 -6.55 -11.24 -2.34
CA GLU A 182 -6.40 -12.56 -1.74
C GLU A 182 -7.02 -13.72 -2.53
N TYR A 183 -7.79 -13.42 -3.56
CA TYR A 183 -8.43 -14.44 -4.42
C TYR A 183 -7.63 -14.77 -5.69
N TYR A 184 -6.47 -14.17 -5.88
CA TYR A 184 -5.59 -14.38 -7.04
C TYR A 184 -4.21 -15.00 -6.62
#